data_7b1147cee64f61160fd3bfc71ae81fde
#
_entry.id   7b1147cee64f61160fd3bfc71ae81fde
#
_cell.length_a   1.000
_cell.length_b   1.000
_cell.length_c   1.000
_cell.angle_alpha   90.00
_cell.angle_beta   90.00
_cell.angle_gamma   90.00
#
_symmetry.space_group_name_H-M   'P 1'
#
loop_
_entity.id
_entity.type
_entity.pdbx_description
1 polymer ?
#
loop_
_entity_poly.entity_id
_entity_poly.type
_entity_poly.pdbx_seq_one_letter_code
_entity_poly.pdbx_strand_id
1 'polypeptide(L)'
;IAYRDGGAIKVEDIAEVEDGLDDYRETARFNGKTSIGLGIVKVANTNTVDIIKKVREKIENEITPNLPPGLKIQYSTDDSIYIKSMVKSLQEHILEGTILASLIVLLFLGSIRSTLIIAVAIPISLLGAIAIMYFYNFTFNSMTLLALILLIGIVVDDSIVVLENVFRH
;
A
#
# COMPACT_ATOMS: atom_id res chain seq x y z
N ILE A 1 49.33 5.36 23.20
CA ILE A 1 48.57 5.75 24.42
C ILE A 1 49.50 6.29 25.50
N ALA A 2 50.65 5.71 25.68
CA ALA A 2 51.67 6.19 26.62
C ALA A 2 53.08 5.83 26.07
N TYR A 3 54.11 6.56 26.51
CA TYR A 3 55.51 6.23 26.30
C TYR A 3 56.07 5.69 27.59
N ARG A 4 56.65 4.51 27.53
CA ARG A 4 57.36 3.92 28.67
C ARG A 4 58.66 3.29 28.19
N ASP A 5 59.77 3.52 28.86
CA ASP A 5 61.10 2.95 28.59
C ASP A 5 61.60 3.14 27.13
N GLY A 6 61.22 4.30 26.49
CA GLY A 6 61.65 4.65 25.13
C GLY A 6 60.82 4.07 24.00
N GLY A 7 59.76 3.32 24.30
CA GLY A 7 58.82 2.77 23.33
C GLY A 7 57.41 3.29 23.47
N ALA A 8 56.69 3.41 22.34
CA ALA A 8 55.27 3.74 22.34
C ALA A 8 54.44 2.50 22.66
N ILE A 9 53.65 2.54 23.72
CA ILE A 9 52.69 1.47 24.05
C ILE A 9 51.48 1.65 23.13
N LYS A 10 51.26 0.68 22.28
CA LYS A 10 50.10 0.64 21.39
C LYS A 10 48.93 -0.08 22.08
N VAL A 11 47.73 0.06 21.50
CA VAL A 11 46.53 -0.62 22.00
C VAL A 11 46.69 -2.14 21.91
N GLU A 12 47.33 -2.65 20.86
CA GLU A 12 47.62 -4.06 20.64
C GLU A 12 48.52 -4.70 21.72
N ASP A 13 49.26 -3.90 22.49
CA ASP A 13 50.12 -4.39 23.58
C ASP A 13 49.35 -4.70 24.87
N ILE A 14 48.13 -4.17 24.99
CA ILE A 14 47.33 -4.24 26.23
C ILE A 14 45.92 -4.78 26.00
N ALA A 15 45.47 -4.89 24.74
CA ALA A 15 44.16 -5.38 24.38
C ALA A 15 44.19 -6.07 23.01
N GLU A 16 43.34 -7.03 22.83
CA GLU A 16 43.10 -7.62 21.52
C GLU A 16 42.19 -6.69 20.70
N VAL A 17 42.64 -6.35 19.49
CA VAL A 17 41.90 -5.43 18.60
C VAL A 17 41.25 -6.27 17.52
N GLU A 18 39.95 -6.43 17.63
CA GLU A 18 39.16 -7.11 16.62
C GLU A 18 38.43 -6.08 15.74
N ASP A 19 38.44 -6.31 14.42
CA ASP A 19 37.63 -5.57 13.49
C ASP A 19 36.22 -6.22 13.42
N GLY A 20 35.26 -5.62 14.10
CA GLY A 20 33.91 -6.19 14.22
C GLY A 20 32.88 -5.18 14.69
N LEU A 21 31.68 -5.68 14.94
CA LEU A 21 30.60 -4.88 15.52
C LEU A 21 30.79 -4.77 17.04
N ASP A 22 30.59 -3.57 17.59
CA ASP A 22 30.72 -3.26 19.03
C ASP A 22 29.75 -4.11 19.87
N ASP A 23 28.54 -4.34 19.41
CA ASP A 23 27.55 -5.14 20.13
C ASP A 23 26.58 -5.85 19.16
N TYR A 24 26.38 -7.15 19.35
CA TYR A 24 25.43 -7.98 18.58
C TYR A 24 24.06 -7.98 19.26
N ARG A 25 23.36 -6.85 19.24
CA ARG A 25 22.01 -6.74 19.83
C ARG A 25 20.90 -7.20 18.91
N GLU A 26 21.09 -7.07 17.60
CA GLU A 26 20.09 -7.41 16.61
C GLU A 26 20.68 -8.21 15.45
N THR A 27 19.96 -9.22 15.01
CA THR A 27 20.34 -10.03 13.86
C THR A 27 19.19 -10.06 12.86
N ALA A 28 19.42 -9.57 11.66
CA ALA A 28 18.46 -9.71 10.57
C ALA A 28 18.77 -10.96 9.73
N ARG A 29 17.75 -11.73 9.39
CA ARG A 29 17.85 -12.89 8.51
C ARG A 29 16.75 -12.87 7.46
N PHE A 30 17.11 -13.20 6.24
CA PHE A 30 16.16 -13.38 5.14
C PHE A 30 16.32 -14.78 4.56
N ASN A 31 15.25 -15.60 4.57
CA ASN A 31 15.27 -17.00 4.15
C ASN A 31 16.41 -17.82 4.81
N GLY A 32 16.63 -17.61 6.11
CA GLY A 32 17.65 -18.31 6.89
C GLY A 32 19.09 -17.81 6.71
N LYS A 33 19.33 -16.87 5.79
CA LYS A 33 20.65 -16.26 5.56
C LYS A 33 20.77 -14.94 6.30
N THR A 34 21.96 -14.63 6.81
CA THR A 34 22.26 -13.34 7.42
C THR A 34 22.06 -12.23 6.38
N SER A 35 21.37 -11.19 6.77
CA SER A 35 21.02 -10.07 5.89
C SER A 35 21.06 -8.74 6.65
N ILE A 36 21.06 -7.65 5.90
CA ILE A 36 20.86 -6.30 6.44
C ILE A 36 19.48 -5.85 5.99
N GLY A 37 18.61 -5.49 6.95
CA GLY A 37 17.28 -4.95 6.65
C GLY A 37 17.35 -3.44 6.45
N LEU A 38 16.86 -2.97 5.30
CA LEU A 38 16.70 -1.54 5.01
C LEU A 38 15.22 -1.23 4.89
N GLY A 39 14.72 -0.34 5.73
CA GLY A 39 13.36 0.16 5.69
C GLY A 39 13.28 1.53 5.05
N ILE A 40 12.43 1.70 4.04
CA ILE A 40 12.15 3.01 3.44
C ILE A 40 10.80 3.49 3.93
N VAL A 41 10.80 4.56 4.69
CA VAL A 41 9.59 5.17 5.23
C VAL A 41 9.18 6.35 4.36
N LYS A 42 7.95 6.33 3.88
CA LYS A 42 7.42 7.44 3.08
C LYS A 42 7.04 8.64 3.94
N VAL A 43 7.15 9.83 3.39
CA VAL A 43 6.59 11.05 4.00
C VAL A 43 5.05 10.99 3.95
N ALA A 44 4.39 11.57 4.94
CA ALA A 44 2.93 11.65 4.97
C ALA A 44 2.37 12.32 3.70
N ASN A 45 1.18 11.91 3.30
CA ASN A 45 0.46 12.45 2.12
C ASN A 45 1.17 12.25 0.76
N THR A 46 2.03 11.23 0.65
CA THR A 46 2.69 10.89 -0.62
C THR A 46 2.12 9.60 -1.22
N ASN A 47 2.20 9.49 -2.56
CA ASN A 47 1.71 8.31 -3.27
C ASN A 47 2.67 7.13 -3.09
N THR A 48 2.24 6.11 -2.34
CA THR A 48 3.04 4.92 -2.04
C THR A 48 3.48 4.16 -3.29
N VAL A 49 2.59 4.00 -4.26
CA VAL A 49 2.88 3.24 -5.49
C VAL A 49 3.95 3.93 -6.33
N ASP A 50 3.87 5.26 -6.45
CA ASP A 50 4.86 6.05 -7.21
C ASP A 50 6.23 6.05 -6.54
N ILE A 51 6.26 6.17 -5.20
CA ILE A 51 7.51 6.11 -4.44
C ILE A 51 8.18 4.75 -4.61
N ILE A 52 7.44 3.67 -4.44
CA ILE A 52 8.00 2.31 -4.57
C ILE A 52 8.52 2.09 -5.99
N LYS A 53 7.81 2.58 -7.01
CA LYS A 53 8.29 2.53 -8.39
C LYS A 53 9.63 3.25 -8.56
N LYS A 54 9.74 4.49 -8.09
CA LYS A 54 10.99 5.29 -8.14
C LYS A 54 12.13 4.64 -7.36
N VAL A 55 11.83 4.06 -6.19
CA VAL A 55 12.81 3.32 -5.38
C VAL A 55 13.33 2.10 -6.11
N ARG A 56 12.44 1.31 -6.74
CA ARG A 56 12.85 0.15 -7.54
C ARG A 56 13.72 0.56 -8.73
N GLU A 57 13.30 1.56 -9.48
CA GLU A 57 14.08 2.11 -10.60
C GLU A 57 15.48 2.55 -10.16
N LYS A 58 15.58 3.21 -9.01
CA LYS A 58 16.86 3.64 -8.45
C LYS A 58 17.73 2.46 -7.98
N ILE A 59 17.12 1.47 -7.35
CA ILE A 59 17.84 0.26 -6.94
C ILE A 59 18.36 -0.51 -8.16
N GLU A 60 17.54 -0.69 -9.18
CA GLU A 60 17.90 -1.46 -10.38
C GLU A 60 18.94 -0.75 -11.24
N ASN A 61 18.81 0.57 -11.42
CA ASN A 61 19.66 1.33 -12.35
C ASN A 61 20.93 1.88 -11.70
N GLU A 62 20.90 2.23 -10.41
CA GLU A 62 22.02 2.92 -9.77
C GLU A 62 22.72 2.04 -8.72
N ILE A 63 21.99 1.28 -7.93
CA ILE A 63 22.55 0.57 -6.78
C ILE A 63 23.02 -0.83 -7.20
N THR A 64 22.17 -1.60 -7.86
CA THR A 64 22.47 -2.99 -8.24
C THR A 64 23.75 -3.13 -9.09
N PRO A 65 24.03 -2.26 -10.06
CA PRO A 65 25.24 -2.35 -10.85
C PRO A 65 26.52 -2.07 -10.05
N ASN A 66 26.42 -1.32 -8.95
CA ASN A 66 27.53 -0.91 -8.12
C ASN A 66 27.72 -1.76 -6.85
N LEU A 67 26.95 -2.83 -6.69
CA LEU A 67 27.04 -3.72 -5.55
C LEU A 67 28.35 -4.54 -5.58
N PRO A 68 28.99 -4.72 -4.42
CA PRO A 68 30.11 -5.66 -4.28
C PRO A 68 29.71 -7.09 -4.69
N PRO A 69 30.65 -7.88 -5.22
CA PRO A 69 30.41 -9.27 -5.59
C PRO A 69 29.87 -10.06 -4.40
N GLY A 70 28.78 -10.83 -4.62
CA GLY A 70 28.17 -11.68 -3.60
C GLY A 70 27.00 -11.04 -2.84
N LEU A 71 26.80 -9.73 -2.91
CA LEU A 71 25.61 -9.07 -2.36
C LEU A 71 24.45 -9.11 -3.35
N LYS A 72 23.24 -9.34 -2.83
CA LYS A 72 21.99 -9.34 -3.60
C LYS A 72 20.93 -8.58 -2.83
N ILE A 73 20.24 -7.69 -3.51
CA ILE A 73 19.06 -6.99 -2.96
C ILE A 73 17.83 -7.85 -3.19
N GLN A 74 17.03 -8.04 -2.13
CA GLN A 74 15.74 -8.70 -2.21
C GLN A 74 14.69 -7.87 -1.50
N TYR A 75 13.50 -7.80 -2.09
CA TYR A 75 12.38 -7.05 -1.53
C TYR A 75 11.62 -7.97 -0.56
N SER A 76 11.56 -7.59 0.69
CA SER A 76 10.85 -8.33 1.74
C SER A 76 9.38 -7.92 1.79
N THR A 77 9.11 -6.63 1.68
CA THR A 77 7.76 -6.07 1.75
C THR A 77 7.56 -5.02 0.65
N ASP A 78 6.42 -5.06 0.00
CA ASP A 78 6.05 -4.11 -1.05
C ASP A 78 4.56 -3.76 -0.92
N ASP A 79 4.30 -2.64 -0.25
CA ASP A 79 2.94 -2.16 -0.02
C ASP A 79 2.21 -1.76 -1.32
N SER A 80 2.94 -1.53 -2.43
CA SER A 80 2.31 -1.19 -3.71
C SER A 80 1.50 -2.35 -4.29
N ILE A 81 1.90 -3.58 -4.02
CA ILE A 81 1.18 -4.80 -4.45
C ILE A 81 -0.18 -4.83 -3.76
N TYR A 82 -0.18 -4.60 -2.44
CA TYR A 82 -1.40 -4.57 -1.64
C TYR A 82 -2.36 -3.47 -2.11
N ILE A 83 -1.86 -2.25 -2.30
CA ILE A 83 -2.66 -1.11 -2.77
C ILE A 83 -3.24 -1.38 -4.16
N LYS A 84 -2.45 -1.90 -5.10
CA LYS A 84 -2.94 -2.27 -6.45
C LYS A 84 -4.02 -3.36 -6.40
N SER A 85 -3.82 -4.36 -5.54
CA SER A 85 -4.83 -5.41 -5.33
C SER A 85 -6.13 -4.84 -4.79
N MET A 86 -6.06 -3.92 -3.80
CA MET A 86 -7.25 -3.26 -3.27
C MET A 86 -7.98 -2.40 -4.30
N VAL A 87 -7.25 -1.66 -5.16
CA VAL A 87 -7.86 -0.88 -6.25
C VAL A 87 -8.57 -1.81 -7.24
N LYS A 88 -7.96 -2.95 -7.56
CA LYS A 88 -8.59 -3.96 -8.41
C LYS A 88 -9.85 -4.53 -7.76
N SER A 89 -9.78 -4.91 -6.49
CA SER A 89 -10.95 -5.39 -5.74
C SER A 89 -12.05 -4.33 -5.67
N LEU A 90 -11.71 -3.06 -5.50
CA LEU A 90 -12.68 -1.96 -5.55
C LEU A 90 -13.43 -1.94 -6.88
N GLN A 91 -12.72 -2.07 -8.01
CA GLN A 91 -13.33 -2.11 -9.34
C GLN A 91 -14.23 -3.34 -9.53
N GLU A 92 -13.80 -4.51 -9.07
CA GLU A 92 -14.58 -5.75 -9.09
C GLU A 92 -15.85 -5.61 -8.24
N HIS A 93 -15.75 -5.11 -7.02
CA HIS A 93 -16.91 -4.89 -6.14
C HIS A 93 -17.90 -3.85 -6.66
N ILE A 94 -17.44 -2.80 -7.34
CA ILE A 94 -18.33 -1.84 -8.02
C ILE A 94 -19.14 -2.56 -9.09
N LEU A 95 -18.48 -3.37 -9.92
CA LEU A 95 -19.14 -4.09 -11.00
C LEU A 95 -20.13 -5.13 -10.46
N GLU A 96 -19.67 -5.99 -9.58
CA GLU A 96 -20.49 -7.05 -8.96
C GLU A 96 -21.66 -6.47 -8.17
N GLY A 97 -21.42 -5.44 -7.33
CA GLY A 97 -22.46 -4.76 -6.56
C GLY A 97 -23.48 -4.09 -7.45
N THR A 98 -23.04 -3.44 -8.53
CA THR A 98 -23.95 -2.80 -9.50
C THR A 98 -24.81 -3.83 -10.22
N ILE A 99 -24.23 -4.96 -10.67
CA ILE A 99 -24.97 -6.05 -11.33
C ILE A 99 -25.98 -6.65 -10.38
N LEU A 100 -25.57 -6.98 -9.15
CA LEU A 100 -26.43 -7.61 -8.15
C LEU A 100 -27.60 -6.69 -7.76
N ALA A 101 -27.30 -5.41 -7.46
CA ALA A 101 -28.33 -4.41 -7.15
C ALA A 101 -29.31 -4.22 -8.30
N SER A 102 -28.80 -4.15 -9.52
CA SER A 102 -29.62 -4.02 -10.73
C SER A 102 -30.54 -5.22 -10.93
N LEU A 103 -30.06 -6.43 -10.67
CA LEU A 103 -30.82 -7.66 -10.76
C LEU A 103 -31.92 -7.72 -9.69
N ILE A 104 -31.61 -7.35 -8.46
CA ILE A 104 -32.60 -7.29 -7.37
C ILE A 104 -33.69 -6.28 -7.73
N VAL A 105 -33.33 -5.08 -8.16
CA VAL A 105 -34.31 -4.05 -8.54
C VAL A 105 -35.17 -4.50 -9.71
N LEU A 106 -34.58 -5.15 -10.69
CA LEU A 106 -35.33 -5.69 -11.84
C LEU A 106 -36.35 -6.75 -11.41
N LEU A 107 -35.98 -7.62 -10.47
CA LEU A 107 -36.87 -8.66 -9.96
C LEU A 107 -38.03 -8.09 -9.12
N PHE A 108 -37.76 -7.08 -8.26
CA PHE A 108 -38.77 -6.52 -7.36
C PHE A 108 -39.67 -5.47 -8.00
N LEU A 109 -39.08 -4.57 -8.81
CA LEU A 109 -39.85 -3.48 -9.42
C LEU A 109 -40.29 -3.76 -10.86
N GLY A 110 -39.72 -4.79 -11.54
CA GLY A 110 -40.09 -5.14 -12.90
C GLY A 110 -39.83 -4.03 -13.94
N SER A 111 -39.05 -3.01 -13.58
CA SER A 111 -38.86 -1.79 -14.37
C SER A 111 -37.42 -1.63 -14.84
N ILE A 112 -37.20 -1.77 -16.13
CA ILE A 112 -35.89 -1.56 -16.74
C ILE A 112 -35.35 -0.13 -16.51
N ARG A 113 -36.24 0.88 -16.51
CA ARG A 113 -35.84 2.27 -16.26
C ARG A 113 -35.23 2.44 -14.87
N SER A 114 -35.87 1.87 -13.86
CA SER A 114 -35.38 1.92 -12.48
C SER A 114 -34.03 1.19 -12.32
N THR A 115 -33.91 0.06 -12.97
CA THR A 115 -32.68 -0.72 -13.00
C THR A 115 -31.53 0.08 -13.60
N LEU A 116 -31.75 0.77 -14.74
CA LEU A 116 -30.75 1.62 -15.36
C LEU A 116 -30.34 2.80 -14.47
N ILE A 117 -31.30 3.41 -13.76
CA ILE A 117 -31.01 4.51 -12.82
C ILE A 117 -30.04 4.05 -11.73
N ILE A 118 -30.29 2.91 -11.10
CA ILE A 118 -29.39 2.37 -10.07
C ILE A 118 -28.03 1.96 -10.65
N ALA A 119 -28.03 1.30 -11.81
CA ALA A 119 -26.79 0.89 -12.46
C ALA A 119 -25.84 2.06 -12.75
N VAL A 120 -26.40 3.25 -12.98
CA VAL A 120 -25.62 4.47 -13.23
C VAL A 120 -25.34 5.24 -11.93
N ALA A 121 -26.27 5.25 -10.99
CA ALA A 121 -26.15 5.99 -9.73
C ALA A 121 -24.98 5.49 -8.86
N ILE A 122 -24.79 4.18 -8.77
CA ILE A 122 -23.72 3.58 -7.93
C ILE A 122 -22.33 4.05 -8.37
N PRO A 123 -21.90 3.86 -9.63
CA PRO A 123 -20.58 4.33 -10.07
C PRO A 123 -20.44 5.85 -10.01
N ILE A 124 -21.49 6.62 -10.31
CA ILE A 124 -21.45 8.11 -10.22
C ILE A 124 -21.26 8.56 -8.76
N SER A 125 -21.96 7.98 -7.81
CA SER A 125 -21.81 8.30 -6.38
C SER A 125 -20.39 8.03 -5.89
N LEU A 126 -19.79 6.92 -6.32
CA LEU A 126 -18.42 6.59 -5.97
C LEU A 126 -17.40 7.54 -6.62
N LEU A 127 -17.61 7.89 -7.89
CA LEU A 127 -16.77 8.89 -8.56
C LEU A 127 -16.88 10.26 -7.87
N GLY A 128 -18.07 10.62 -7.39
CA GLY A 128 -18.29 11.82 -6.58
C GLY A 128 -17.48 11.79 -5.28
N ALA A 129 -17.50 10.67 -4.56
CA ALA A 129 -16.70 10.51 -3.35
C ALA A 129 -15.19 10.61 -3.64
N ILE A 130 -14.71 9.97 -4.70
CA ILE A 130 -13.30 10.05 -5.14
C ILE A 130 -12.93 11.49 -5.52
N ALA A 131 -13.80 12.22 -6.21
CA ALA A 131 -13.58 13.62 -6.56
C ALA A 131 -13.45 14.49 -5.30
N ILE A 132 -14.32 14.31 -4.32
CA ILE A 132 -14.24 15.01 -3.03
C ILE A 132 -12.92 14.68 -2.33
N MET A 133 -12.53 13.42 -2.28
CA MET A 133 -11.24 13.00 -1.72
C MET A 133 -10.06 13.72 -2.40
N TYR A 134 -10.11 13.85 -3.72
CA TYR A 134 -9.09 14.57 -4.48
C TYR A 134 -8.98 16.05 -4.08
N PHE A 135 -10.11 16.76 -3.94
CA PHE A 135 -10.12 18.18 -3.53
C PHE A 135 -9.59 18.37 -2.10
N TYR A 136 -9.79 17.42 -1.22
CA TYR A 136 -9.25 17.44 0.15
C TYR A 136 -7.83 16.87 0.28
N ASN A 137 -7.16 16.59 -0.84
CA ASN A 137 -5.81 16.00 -0.87
C ASN A 137 -5.69 14.66 -0.12
N PHE A 138 -6.76 13.87 -0.07
CA PHE A 138 -6.65 12.49 0.40
C PHE A 138 -5.92 11.64 -0.63
N THR A 139 -5.07 10.75 -0.14
CA THR A 139 -4.36 9.78 -0.98
C THR A 139 -5.02 8.41 -0.90
N PHE A 140 -4.93 7.64 -1.98
CA PHE A 140 -5.28 6.22 -1.94
C PHE A 140 -4.28 5.48 -1.05
N ASN A 141 -4.78 5.00 0.07
CA ASN A 141 -4.08 4.14 1.02
C ASN A 141 -5.04 3.04 1.48
N SER A 142 -4.56 2.10 2.28
CA SER A 142 -5.37 0.97 2.74
C SER A 142 -6.65 1.39 3.45
N MET A 143 -6.60 2.46 4.25
CA MET A 143 -7.77 2.95 5.00
C MET A 143 -8.81 3.60 4.09
N THR A 144 -8.38 4.48 3.18
CA THR A 144 -9.30 5.16 2.25
C THR A 144 -9.92 4.18 1.25
N LEU A 145 -9.16 3.18 0.79
CA LEU A 145 -9.68 2.14 -0.10
C LEU A 145 -10.67 1.23 0.62
N LEU A 146 -10.40 0.85 1.87
CA LEU A 146 -11.34 0.08 2.69
C LEU A 146 -12.64 0.87 2.91
N ALA A 147 -12.55 2.15 3.23
CA ALA A 147 -13.73 3.01 3.38
C ALA A 147 -14.56 3.10 2.09
N LEU A 148 -13.92 3.19 0.92
CA LEU A 148 -14.60 3.19 -0.38
C LEU A 148 -15.28 1.86 -0.66
N ILE A 149 -14.68 0.72 -0.31
CA ILE A 149 -15.31 -0.61 -0.45
C ILE A 149 -16.56 -0.71 0.42
N LEU A 150 -16.49 -0.25 1.68
CA LEU A 150 -17.66 -0.23 2.58
C LEU A 150 -18.75 0.72 2.07
N LEU A 151 -18.36 1.85 1.49
CA LEU A 151 -19.30 2.83 0.94
C LEU A 151 -20.15 2.24 -0.20
N ILE A 152 -19.61 1.32 -1.00
CA ILE A 152 -20.38 0.66 -2.08
C ILE A 152 -21.63 -0.01 -1.52
N GLY A 153 -21.49 -0.78 -0.43
CA GLY A 153 -22.61 -1.44 0.21
C GLY A 153 -23.72 -0.46 0.67
N ILE A 154 -23.30 0.65 1.31
CA ILE A 154 -24.23 1.68 1.79
C ILE A 154 -24.94 2.36 0.62
N VAL A 155 -24.21 2.72 -0.44
CA VAL A 155 -24.78 3.38 -1.63
C VAL A 155 -25.79 2.49 -2.36
N VAL A 156 -25.51 1.17 -2.41
CA VAL A 156 -26.44 0.20 -2.99
C VAL A 156 -27.73 0.15 -2.20
N ASP A 157 -27.65 0.02 -0.87
CA ASP A 157 -28.84 -0.04 0.00
C ASP A 157 -29.66 1.26 -0.05
N ASP A 158 -29.03 2.41 0.05
CA ASP A 158 -29.69 3.71 -0.02
C ASP A 158 -30.39 3.92 -1.37
N SER A 159 -29.74 3.52 -2.46
CA SER A 159 -30.31 3.61 -3.81
C SER A 159 -31.56 2.75 -3.96
N ILE A 160 -31.59 1.56 -3.38
CA ILE A 160 -32.75 0.67 -3.41
C ILE A 160 -33.89 1.27 -2.61
N VAL A 161 -33.64 1.74 -1.39
CA VAL A 161 -34.66 2.33 -0.51
C VAL A 161 -35.28 3.59 -1.11
N VAL A 162 -34.45 4.49 -1.66
CA VAL A 162 -34.95 5.71 -2.32
C VAL A 162 -35.83 5.37 -3.52
N LEU A 163 -35.40 4.43 -4.33
CA LEU A 163 -36.15 4.03 -5.52
C LEU A 163 -37.47 3.34 -5.17
N GLU A 164 -37.48 2.46 -4.17
CA GLU A 164 -38.69 1.83 -3.66
C GLU A 164 -39.71 2.91 -3.20
N ASN A 165 -39.22 3.92 -2.47
CA ASN A 165 -40.06 5.00 -1.97
C ASN A 165 -40.66 5.85 -3.11
N VAL A 166 -39.85 6.15 -4.14
CA VAL A 166 -40.31 6.87 -5.35
C VAL A 166 -41.35 6.06 -6.13
N PHE A 167 -41.26 4.73 -6.15
CA PHE A 167 -42.24 3.87 -6.85
C PHE A 167 -43.53 3.67 -6.07
N ARG A 168 -43.49 3.86 -4.75
CA ARG A 168 -44.64 3.67 -3.86
C ARG A 168 -45.57 4.91 -3.83
N HIS A 169 -45.08 6.06 -4.22
CA HIS A 169 -45.79 7.33 -4.31
C HIS A 169 -45.99 7.80 -5.76
#